data_a8f934c29111a940a48eec2da1aa4d96
#
_entry.id   a8f934c29111a940a48eec2da1aa4d96
#
_cell.length_a   1.000
_cell.length_b   1.000
_cell.length_c   1.000
_cell.angle_alpha   90.00
_cell.angle_beta   90.00
_cell.angle_gamma   90.00
#
_symmetry.space_group_name_H-M   'P 1'
#
loop_
_entity.id
_entity.type
_entity.pdbx_description
1 polymer ?
#
loop_
_entity_poly.entity_id
_entity_poly.type
_entity_poly.pdbx_seq_one_letter_code
_entity_poly.pdbx_strand_id
1 'polypeptide(L)'
;GMKIAVVKEGYQQENSEKDVNAKVRAAVKKLQTLGAKVKEVSIPMHLLGGALWLPIGVEGLTQTMMHGDGYGISRPDLYVTSLMDKHRGLRQRADEMSETTKLFTMFGTYINRQHGSRYYGKAMNLTRLLTAAYDAVLADYDLLLMPTTPVKATPLPGADASREEYVQRALEMISNTAPFDITHHPAMAIPCGMSRGL
;
A
#
# COMPACT_ATOMS: atom_id res chain seq x y z
N GLY A 1 -15.25 -19.41 18.19
CA GLY A 1 -14.36 -19.33 17.01
C GLY A 1 -14.08 -17.88 16.65
N MET A 2 -12.99 -17.65 15.95
CA MET A 2 -12.56 -16.33 15.50
C MET A 2 -13.62 -15.66 14.62
N LYS A 3 -13.87 -14.36 14.84
CA LYS A 3 -14.79 -13.57 14.02
C LYS A 3 -14.01 -12.85 12.92
N ILE A 4 -14.34 -13.11 11.67
CA ILE A 4 -13.63 -12.58 10.51
C ILE A 4 -14.56 -11.69 9.68
N ALA A 5 -14.17 -10.46 9.46
CA ALA A 5 -14.83 -9.54 8.54
C ALA A 5 -14.17 -9.61 7.15
N VAL A 6 -14.92 -10.07 6.16
CA VAL A 6 -14.47 -10.06 4.76
C VAL A 6 -14.84 -8.73 4.13
N VAL A 7 -13.82 -7.93 3.80
CA VAL A 7 -14.01 -6.58 3.25
C VAL A 7 -14.34 -6.66 1.76
N LYS A 8 -15.53 -6.24 1.36
CA LYS A 8 -16.03 -6.30 -0.03
C LYS A 8 -15.12 -5.57 -1.00
N GLU A 9 -14.71 -4.38 -0.62
CA GLU A 9 -13.95 -3.44 -1.44
C GLU A 9 -12.58 -4.00 -1.81
N GLY A 10 -11.98 -4.85 -0.96
CA GLY A 10 -10.73 -5.53 -1.27
C GLY A 10 -10.80 -6.49 -2.47
N TYR A 11 -12.03 -6.89 -2.88
CA TYR A 11 -12.28 -7.71 -4.07
C TYR A 11 -12.74 -6.89 -5.28
N GLN A 12 -12.86 -5.57 -5.14
CA GLN A 12 -13.48 -4.68 -6.13
C GLN A 12 -12.49 -3.66 -6.70
N GLN A 13 -11.18 -3.89 -6.52
CA GLN A 13 -10.17 -3.07 -7.16
C GLN A 13 -10.32 -3.16 -8.69
N GLU A 14 -10.08 -2.08 -9.40
CA GLU A 14 -10.28 -1.99 -10.86
C GLU A 14 -9.54 -3.10 -11.62
N ASN A 15 -8.34 -3.46 -11.15
CA ASN A 15 -7.50 -4.51 -11.73
C ASN A 15 -7.67 -5.89 -11.08
N SER A 16 -8.73 -6.13 -10.27
CA SER A 16 -8.92 -7.41 -9.58
C SER A 16 -9.09 -8.58 -10.54
N GLU A 17 -8.26 -9.60 -10.39
CA GLU A 17 -8.35 -10.84 -11.16
C GLU A 17 -9.34 -11.84 -10.53
N LYS A 18 -10.19 -12.42 -11.37
CA LYS A 18 -11.26 -13.34 -10.94
C LYS A 18 -10.73 -14.60 -10.23
N ASP A 19 -9.60 -15.12 -10.69
CA ASP A 19 -8.99 -16.34 -10.12
C ASP A 19 -8.31 -16.03 -8.77
N VAL A 20 -7.70 -14.86 -8.58
CA VAL A 20 -7.22 -14.40 -7.27
C VAL A 20 -8.39 -14.31 -6.29
N ASN A 21 -9.44 -13.61 -6.67
CA ASN A 21 -10.66 -13.50 -5.86
C ASN A 21 -11.26 -14.87 -5.50
N ALA A 22 -11.30 -15.80 -6.47
CA ALA A 22 -11.80 -17.15 -6.24
C ALA A 22 -10.96 -17.93 -5.22
N LYS A 23 -9.62 -17.82 -5.27
CA LYS A 23 -8.71 -18.47 -4.31
C LYS A 23 -8.92 -17.94 -2.90
N VAL A 24 -8.99 -16.62 -2.73
CA VAL A 24 -9.22 -16.02 -1.41
C VAL A 24 -10.60 -16.40 -0.87
N ARG A 25 -11.65 -16.40 -1.71
CA ARG A 25 -12.99 -16.87 -1.29
C ARG A 25 -13.00 -18.35 -0.90
N ALA A 26 -12.20 -19.20 -1.56
CA ALA A 26 -12.05 -20.61 -1.16
C ALA A 26 -11.35 -20.73 0.21
N ALA A 27 -10.33 -19.91 0.47
CA ALA A 27 -9.68 -19.84 1.79
C ALA A 27 -10.68 -19.39 2.88
N VAL A 28 -11.51 -18.39 2.59
CA VAL A 28 -12.59 -17.95 3.50
C VAL A 28 -13.52 -19.13 3.86
N LYS A 29 -13.96 -19.89 2.87
CA LYS A 29 -14.80 -21.10 3.12
C LYS A 29 -14.06 -22.13 3.98
N LYS A 30 -12.77 -22.33 3.75
CA LYS A 30 -11.97 -23.24 4.57
C LYS A 30 -11.88 -22.76 6.03
N LEU A 31 -11.71 -21.47 6.28
CA LEU A 31 -11.73 -20.91 7.63
C LEU A 31 -13.08 -21.12 8.32
N GLN A 32 -14.20 -21.01 7.59
CA GLN A 32 -15.53 -21.32 8.11
C GLN A 32 -15.64 -22.79 8.52
N THR A 33 -15.14 -23.73 7.71
CA THR A 33 -15.13 -25.17 8.09
C THR A 33 -14.25 -25.47 9.30
N LEU A 34 -13.28 -24.61 9.60
CA LEU A 34 -12.43 -24.68 10.79
C LEU A 34 -13.05 -23.97 12.01
N GLY A 35 -14.28 -23.49 11.91
CA GLY A 35 -15.04 -22.89 13.01
C GLY A 35 -14.97 -21.37 13.12
N ALA A 36 -14.42 -20.68 12.12
CA ALA A 36 -14.46 -19.22 12.08
C ALA A 36 -15.87 -18.70 11.76
N LYS A 37 -16.27 -17.63 12.44
CA LYS A 37 -17.51 -16.90 12.16
C LYS A 37 -17.22 -15.80 11.17
N VAL A 38 -17.59 -16.01 9.90
CA VAL A 38 -17.26 -15.08 8.81
C VAL A 38 -18.47 -14.28 8.38
N LYS A 39 -18.29 -12.96 8.23
CA LYS A 39 -19.32 -12.07 7.65
C LYS A 39 -18.68 -11.10 6.67
N GLU A 40 -19.36 -10.81 5.58
CA GLU A 40 -18.98 -9.78 4.63
C GLU A 40 -19.36 -8.40 5.19
N VAL A 41 -18.46 -7.45 5.10
CA VAL A 41 -18.63 -6.06 5.54
C VAL A 41 -18.26 -5.10 4.42
N SER A 42 -18.73 -3.86 4.49
CA SER A 42 -18.41 -2.80 3.55
C SER A 42 -17.63 -1.70 4.24
N ILE A 43 -16.50 -1.33 3.67
CA ILE A 43 -15.64 -0.19 4.08
C ILE A 43 -15.31 0.62 2.82
N PRO A 44 -16.23 1.45 2.31
CA PRO A 44 -16.06 2.12 1.02
C PRO A 44 -14.79 2.97 0.91
N MET A 45 -14.33 3.54 2.02
CA MET A 45 -13.07 4.30 2.06
C MET A 45 -11.83 3.47 1.72
N HIS A 46 -11.90 2.14 1.79
CA HIS A 46 -10.80 1.26 1.37
C HIS A 46 -10.36 1.53 -0.07
N LEU A 47 -11.31 1.79 -0.97
CA LEU A 47 -11.02 2.11 -2.38
C LEU A 47 -10.28 3.44 -2.58
N LEU A 48 -10.31 4.32 -1.60
CA LEU A 48 -9.58 5.59 -1.63
C LEU A 48 -8.14 5.46 -1.08
N GLY A 49 -7.77 4.29 -0.53
CA GLY A 49 -6.50 4.08 0.13
C GLY A 49 -5.29 4.40 -0.72
N GLY A 50 -5.25 3.98 -1.99
CA GLY A 50 -4.18 4.31 -2.93
C GLY A 50 -4.07 5.82 -3.21
N ALA A 51 -5.22 6.51 -3.37
CA ALA A 51 -5.26 7.96 -3.58
C ALA A 51 -4.81 8.75 -2.34
N LEU A 52 -5.03 8.22 -1.14
CA LEU A 52 -4.53 8.81 0.11
C LEU A 52 -3.04 8.51 0.32
N TRP A 53 -2.63 7.28 -0.01
CA TRP A 53 -1.24 6.84 0.10
C TRP A 53 -0.29 7.65 -0.80
N LEU A 54 -0.73 7.95 -2.03
CA LEU A 54 0.14 8.57 -3.05
C LEU A 54 0.76 9.90 -2.58
N PRO A 55 0.02 10.92 -2.11
CA PRO A 55 0.64 12.15 -1.62
C PRO A 55 1.54 11.92 -0.40
N ILE A 56 1.15 11.02 0.51
CA ILE A 56 1.95 10.68 1.69
C ILE A 56 3.26 10.03 1.28
N GLY A 57 3.21 9.05 0.38
CA GLY A 57 4.38 8.34 -0.12
C GLY A 57 5.32 9.24 -0.93
N VAL A 58 4.77 10.02 -1.86
CA VAL A 58 5.54 10.89 -2.76
C VAL A 58 6.21 12.04 -2.00
N GLU A 59 5.45 12.78 -1.19
CA GLU A 59 6.03 13.89 -0.41
C GLU A 59 6.95 13.38 0.71
N GLY A 60 6.56 12.29 1.39
CA GLY A 60 7.35 11.66 2.44
C GLY A 60 8.70 11.15 1.93
N LEU A 61 8.70 10.44 0.78
CA LEU A 61 9.92 9.96 0.14
C LEU A 61 10.85 11.14 -0.25
N THR A 62 10.28 12.18 -0.84
CA THR A 62 11.02 13.38 -1.25
C THR A 62 11.65 14.08 -0.04
N GLN A 63 10.88 14.28 1.03
CA GLN A 63 11.39 14.90 2.25
C GLN A 63 12.49 14.05 2.88
N THR A 64 12.29 12.74 2.99
CA THR A 64 13.25 11.86 3.66
C THR A 64 14.53 11.67 2.85
N MET A 65 14.41 11.40 1.53
CA MET A 65 15.58 11.07 0.71
C MET A 65 16.28 12.28 0.11
N MET A 66 15.52 13.31 -0.31
CA MET A 66 16.11 14.43 -1.07
C MET A 66 16.43 15.65 -0.20
N HIS A 67 15.70 15.86 0.89
CA HIS A 67 15.90 17.03 1.74
C HIS A 67 16.47 16.69 3.12
N GLY A 68 16.11 15.55 3.69
CA GLY A 68 16.40 15.20 5.07
C GLY A 68 17.55 14.22 5.29
N ASP A 69 18.17 13.67 4.24
CA ASP A 69 19.22 12.65 4.36
C ASP A 69 18.84 11.50 5.32
N GLY A 70 17.60 10.97 5.19
CA GLY A 70 17.05 9.95 6.08
C GLY A 70 16.30 10.50 7.30
N TYR A 71 16.31 11.80 7.53
CA TYR A 71 15.47 12.50 8.50
C TYR A 71 14.18 12.97 7.83
N GLY A 72 13.05 12.84 8.50
CA GLY A 72 11.81 13.30 7.91
C GLY A 72 10.59 13.09 8.78
N ILE A 73 9.43 13.24 8.15
CA ILE A 73 8.11 13.27 8.78
C ILE A 73 7.51 11.89 9.10
N SER A 74 8.17 10.81 8.70
CA SER A 74 7.53 9.50 8.66
C SER A 74 7.65 8.67 9.94
N ARG A 75 8.73 8.79 10.72
CA ARG A 75 8.94 7.99 11.94
C ARG A 75 9.64 8.80 13.03
N PRO A 76 8.90 9.19 14.07
CA PRO A 76 9.48 9.92 15.19
C PRO A 76 10.15 9.02 16.25
N ASP A 77 9.96 7.71 16.17
CA ASP A 77 10.29 6.75 17.22
C ASP A 77 11.68 6.14 17.12
N LEU A 78 12.20 5.93 15.90
CA LEU A 78 13.51 5.30 15.70
C LEU A 78 14.18 5.74 14.41
N TYR A 79 15.39 6.24 14.53
CA TYR A 79 16.28 6.55 13.41
C TYR A 79 17.46 5.58 13.36
N VAL A 80 17.68 4.95 12.20
CA VAL A 80 18.87 4.13 11.94
C VAL A 80 20.00 5.03 11.47
N THR A 81 20.88 5.45 12.38
CA THR A 81 21.92 6.46 12.10
C THR A 81 22.90 6.04 11.00
N SER A 82 23.25 4.75 10.92
CA SER A 82 24.09 4.24 9.83
C SER A 82 23.42 4.34 8.46
N LEU A 83 22.08 4.29 8.38
CA LEU A 83 21.34 4.54 7.15
C LEU A 83 21.35 6.03 6.80
N MET A 84 21.22 6.91 7.79
CA MET A 84 21.32 8.36 7.60
C MET A 84 22.69 8.77 7.04
N ASP A 85 23.78 8.18 7.55
CA ASP A 85 25.13 8.39 7.02
C ASP A 85 25.24 7.98 5.55
N LYS A 86 24.59 6.90 5.17
CA LYS A 86 24.53 6.43 3.77
C LYS A 86 23.72 7.38 2.88
N HIS A 87 22.64 7.94 3.40
CA HIS A 87 21.77 8.87 2.67
C HIS A 87 22.47 10.19 2.31
N ARG A 88 23.43 10.65 3.09
CA ARG A 88 24.16 11.91 2.83
C ARG A 88 24.81 11.96 1.44
N GLY A 89 25.20 10.81 0.89
CA GLY A 89 25.76 10.72 -0.46
C GLY A 89 24.75 10.38 -1.57
N LEU A 90 23.47 10.16 -1.24
CA LEU A 90 22.49 9.61 -2.16
C LEU A 90 22.22 10.52 -3.37
N ARG A 91 22.16 11.84 -3.15
CA ARG A 91 21.91 12.81 -4.23
C ARG A 91 23.00 12.83 -5.30
N GLN A 92 24.25 12.55 -4.92
CA GLN A 92 25.38 12.43 -5.86
C GLN A 92 25.31 11.16 -6.71
N ARG A 93 24.51 10.19 -6.26
CA ARG A 93 24.30 8.88 -6.88
C ARG A 93 22.85 8.70 -7.35
N ALA A 94 22.14 9.80 -7.66
CA ALA A 94 20.74 9.77 -8.03
C ALA A 94 20.46 8.90 -9.29
N ASP A 95 21.44 8.77 -10.18
CA ASP A 95 21.31 7.93 -11.37
C ASP A 95 21.19 6.43 -11.06
N GLU A 96 21.63 6.00 -9.88
CA GLU A 96 21.49 4.61 -9.42
C GLU A 96 20.09 4.28 -8.87
N MET A 97 19.24 5.29 -8.65
CA MET A 97 17.86 5.08 -8.20
C MET A 97 17.02 4.45 -9.31
N SER A 98 16.02 3.63 -8.91
CA SER A 98 15.03 3.12 -9.85
C SER A 98 14.23 4.25 -10.51
N GLU A 99 13.70 4.00 -11.69
CA GLU A 99 12.87 4.97 -12.42
C GLU A 99 11.64 5.42 -11.60
N THR A 100 11.04 4.50 -10.83
CA THR A 100 9.93 4.82 -9.94
C THR A 100 10.35 5.79 -8.82
N THR A 101 11.51 5.56 -8.20
CA THR A 101 12.05 6.45 -7.15
C THR A 101 12.37 7.82 -7.73
N LYS A 102 13.00 7.89 -8.90
CA LYS A 102 13.27 9.16 -9.61
C LYS A 102 11.99 9.92 -9.90
N LEU A 103 10.98 9.22 -10.45
CA LEU A 103 9.68 9.83 -10.75
C LEU A 103 9.03 10.40 -9.47
N PHE A 104 8.99 9.61 -8.40
CA PHE A 104 8.36 10.03 -7.13
C PHE A 104 9.06 11.24 -6.52
N THR A 105 10.39 11.25 -6.49
CA THR A 105 11.14 12.37 -5.93
C THR A 105 11.03 13.65 -6.77
N MET A 106 11.01 13.54 -8.10
CA MET A 106 10.73 14.68 -8.99
C MET A 106 9.31 15.19 -8.83
N PHE A 107 8.32 14.29 -8.79
CA PHE A 107 6.92 14.64 -8.64
C PHE A 107 6.63 15.27 -7.27
N GLY A 108 7.19 14.71 -6.19
CA GLY A 108 7.07 15.28 -4.85
C GLY A 108 7.72 16.66 -4.74
N THR A 109 8.88 16.85 -5.37
CA THR A 109 9.53 18.17 -5.45
C THR A 109 8.66 19.18 -6.20
N TYR A 110 8.06 18.77 -7.33
CA TYR A 110 7.16 19.62 -8.11
C TYR A 110 5.92 20.01 -7.31
N ILE A 111 5.22 19.02 -6.72
CA ILE A 111 4.00 19.28 -5.91
C ILE A 111 4.33 20.22 -4.75
N ASN A 112 5.42 19.96 -4.04
CA ASN A 112 5.80 20.78 -2.90
C ASN A 112 6.11 22.22 -3.28
N ARG A 113 6.78 22.46 -4.43
CA ARG A 113 7.03 23.80 -4.96
C ARG A 113 5.77 24.54 -5.36
N GLN A 114 4.80 23.85 -5.97
CA GLN A 114 3.57 24.46 -6.50
C GLN A 114 2.49 24.66 -5.42
N HIS A 115 2.42 23.75 -4.45
CA HIS A 115 1.28 23.65 -3.53
C HIS A 115 1.67 23.58 -2.05
N GLY A 116 2.97 23.59 -1.73
CA GLY A 116 3.47 23.28 -0.40
C GLY A 116 3.06 21.85 -0.01
N SER A 117 3.03 21.55 1.29
CA SER A 117 2.63 20.22 1.80
C SER A 117 1.10 20.09 2.00
N ARG A 118 0.31 20.80 1.20
CA ARG A 118 -1.16 20.83 1.34
C ARG A 118 -1.78 19.46 1.08
N TYR A 119 -1.32 18.76 0.05
CA TYR A 119 -1.88 17.45 -0.31
C TYR A 119 -1.48 16.38 0.71
N TYR A 120 -0.25 16.39 1.19
CA TYR A 120 0.18 15.57 2.32
C TYR A 120 -0.72 15.78 3.54
N GLY A 121 -0.88 17.03 3.99
CA GLY A 121 -1.70 17.35 5.15
C GLY A 121 -3.17 16.92 4.98
N LYS A 122 -3.75 17.12 3.78
CA LYS A 122 -5.10 16.67 3.48
C LYS A 122 -5.22 15.14 3.52
N ALA A 123 -4.26 14.42 2.93
CA ALA A 123 -4.24 12.96 2.95
C ALA A 123 -4.11 12.43 4.37
N MET A 124 -3.21 12.98 5.19
CA MET A 124 -3.06 12.63 6.61
C MET A 124 -4.36 12.85 7.41
N ASN A 125 -5.09 13.94 7.15
CA ASN A 125 -6.37 14.18 7.80
C ASN A 125 -7.44 13.15 7.40
N LEU A 126 -7.49 12.77 6.12
CA LEU A 126 -8.42 11.76 5.62
C LEU A 126 -8.04 10.33 6.07
N THR A 127 -6.75 10.05 6.27
CA THR A 127 -6.29 8.77 6.82
C THR A 127 -6.91 8.49 8.18
N ARG A 128 -7.14 9.51 9.02
CA ARG A 128 -7.84 9.33 10.31
C ARG A 128 -9.25 8.78 10.15
N LEU A 129 -9.96 9.17 9.10
CA LEU A 129 -11.30 8.66 8.81
C LEU A 129 -11.24 7.20 8.32
N LEU A 130 -10.23 6.86 7.51
CA LEU A 130 -10.00 5.50 7.07
C LEU A 130 -9.62 4.59 8.25
N THR A 131 -8.73 5.06 9.14
CA THR A 131 -8.39 4.34 10.39
C THR A 131 -9.63 4.09 11.21
N ALA A 132 -10.44 5.12 11.48
CA ALA A 132 -11.68 4.98 12.23
C ALA A 132 -12.69 4.02 11.58
N ALA A 133 -12.73 3.95 10.24
CA ALA A 133 -13.59 3.01 9.54
C ALA A 133 -13.16 1.54 9.73
N TYR A 134 -11.83 1.27 9.76
CA TYR A 134 -11.32 -0.06 10.10
C TYR A 134 -11.54 -0.39 11.58
N ASP A 135 -11.23 0.54 12.48
CA ASP A 135 -11.42 0.37 13.93
C ASP A 135 -12.89 0.06 14.29
N ALA A 136 -13.84 0.72 13.63
CA ALA A 136 -15.26 0.48 13.84
C ALA A 136 -15.67 -0.97 13.49
N VAL A 137 -15.06 -1.56 12.46
CA VAL A 137 -15.31 -2.97 12.14
C VAL A 137 -14.55 -3.88 13.11
N LEU A 138 -13.31 -3.55 13.43
CA LEU A 138 -12.47 -4.34 14.36
C LEU A 138 -13.00 -4.35 15.79
N ALA A 139 -13.88 -3.42 16.16
CA ALA A 139 -14.59 -3.47 17.45
C ALA A 139 -15.45 -4.73 17.62
N ASP A 140 -16.00 -5.26 16.52
CA ASP A 140 -16.88 -6.44 16.51
C ASP A 140 -16.22 -7.72 15.96
N TYR A 141 -15.07 -7.60 15.27
CA TYR A 141 -14.36 -8.67 14.58
C TYR A 141 -12.90 -8.75 15.03
N ASP A 142 -12.35 -9.97 15.05
CA ASP A 142 -10.97 -10.20 15.45
C ASP A 142 -9.97 -9.83 14.34
N LEU A 143 -10.42 -9.87 13.07
CA LEU A 143 -9.59 -9.48 11.92
C LEU A 143 -10.42 -9.12 10.68
N LEU A 144 -9.79 -8.37 9.79
CA LEU A 144 -10.24 -8.10 8.42
C LEU A 144 -9.57 -9.10 7.47
N LEU A 145 -10.30 -9.55 6.44
CA LEU A 145 -9.77 -10.45 5.43
C LEU A 145 -10.13 -9.96 4.02
N MET A 146 -9.14 -9.93 3.14
CA MET A 146 -9.27 -9.60 1.73
C MET A 146 -8.07 -10.14 0.93
N PRO A 147 -8.06 -10.10 -0.41
CA PRO A 147 -6.86 -10.37 -1.18
C PRO A 147 -5.71 -9.42 -0.78
N THR A 148 -4.51 -9.94 -0.57
CA THR A 148 -3.33 -9.09 -0.30
C THR A 148 -3.02 -8.22 -1.51
N THR A 149 -2.94 -8.84 -2.68
CA THR A 149 -2.83 -8.15 -3.98
C THR A 149 -4.05 -8.50 -4.83
N PRO A 150 -4.56 -7.56 -5.64
CA PRO A 150 -5.70 -7.85 -6.52
C PRO A 150 -5.32 -8.72 -7.73
N VAL A 151 -4.04 -8.85 -8.02
CA VAL A 151 -3.46 -9.52 -9.17
C VAL A 151 -2.47 -10.61 -8.76
N LYS A 152 -2.21 -11.56 -9.65
CA LYS A 152 -1.06 -12.48 -9.55
C LYS A 152 0.25 -11.74 -9.84
N ALA A 153 1.37 -12.42 -9.66
CA ALA A 153 2.64 -11.90 -10.11
C ALA A 153 2.57 -11.52 -11.60
N THR A 154 2.92 -10.29 -11.91
CA THR A 154 2.90 -9.76 -13.27
C THR A 154 4.23 -10.02 -13.96
N PRO A 155 4.27 -10.12 -15.30
CA PRO A 155 5.51 -10.24 -16.02
C PRO A 155 6.48 -9.09 -15.67
N LEU A 156 7.76 -9.42 -15.55
CA LEU A 156 8.78 -8.39 -15.41
C LEU A 156 8.80 -7.51 -16.67
N PRO A 157 9.00 -6.19 -16.54
CA PRO A 157 9.18 -5.32 -17.69
C PRO A 157 10.36 -5.81 -18.56
N GLY A 158 10.20 -5.76 -19.87
CA GLY A 158 11.29 -6.06 -20.80
C GLY A 158 12.43 -5.02 -20.70
N ALA A 159 13.59 -5.35 -21.28
CA ALA A 159 14.73 -4.42 -21.29
C ALA A 159 14.44 -3.11 -22.04
N ASP A 160 13.48 -3.15 -22.96
CA ASP A 160 13.00 -2.04 -23.81
C ASP A 160 11.65 -1.47 -23.35
N ALA A 161 11.19 -1.88 -22.16
CA ALA A 161 9.94 -1.39 -21.61
C ALA A 161 9.94 0.14 -21.47
N SER A 162 8.80 0.76 -21.77
CA SER A 162 8.64 2.20 -21.54
C SER A 162 8.69 2.53 -20.03
N ARG A 163 9.02 3.77 -19.70
CA ARG A 163 8.98 4.23 -18.31
C ARG A 163 7.59 4.12 -17.70
N GLU A 164 6.56 4.36 -18.51
CA GLU A 164 5.16 4.21 -18.09
C GLU A 164 4.85 2.75 -17.72
N GLU A 165 5.23 1.78 -18.56
CA GLU A 165 5.07 0.37 -18.26
C GLU A 165 5.81 -0.01 -16.98
N TYR A 166 7.06 0.42 -16.83
CA TYR A 166 7.85 0.14 -15.65
C TYR A 166 7.18 0.65 -14.36
N VAL A 167 6.70 1.90 -14.36
CA VAL A 167 6.02 2.50 -13.20
C VAL A 167 4.67 1.83 -12.94
N GLN A 168 3.91 1.51 -13.99
CA GLN A 168 2.65 0.79 -13.86
C GLN A 168 2.86 -0.56 -13.18
N ARG A 169 3.84 -1.35 -13.64
CA ARG A 169 4.17 -2.66 -13.02
C ARG A 169 4.57 -2.53 -11.55
N ALA A 170 5.28 -1.48 -11.18
CA ALA A 170 5.68 -1.23 -9.80
C ALA A 170 4.50 -0.90 -8.87
N LEU A 171 3.41 -0.33 -9.40
CA LEU A 171 2.30 0.19 -8.60
C LEU A 171 1.00 -0.63 -8.68
N GLU A 172 0.84 -1.50 -9.67
CA GLU A 172 -0.44 -2.19 -9.91
C GLU A 172 -0.86 -3.16 -8.78
N MET A 173 0.07 -3.59 -7.94
CA MET A 173 -0.20 -4.54 -6.87
C MET A 173 -0.60 -3.90 -5.53
N ILE A 174 -0.42 -2.59 -5.34
CA ILE A 174 -0.49 -1.95 -4.02
C ILE A 174 -1.91 -1.59 -3.55
N SER A 175 -2.92 -1.75 -4.38
CA SER A 175 -4.26 -1.20 -4.13
C SER A 175 -4.87 -1.63 -2.79
N ASN A 176 -4.61 -2.87 -2.34
CA ASN A 176 -5.11 -3.39 -1.06
C ASN A 176 -4.11 -3.23 0.09
N THR A 177 -2.83 -2.97 -0.18
CA THR A 177 -1.79 -2.81 0.86
C THR A 177 -1.59 -1.35 1.23
N ALA A 178 -1.63 -0.43 0.27
CA ALA A 178 -1.47 1.00 0.48
C ALA A 178 -2.38 1.59 1.60
N PRO A 179 -3.65 1.18 1.74
CA PRO A 179 -4.48 1.64 2.87
C PRO A 179 -3.89 1.30 4.23
N PHE A 180 -3.28 0.13 4.38
CA PHE A 180 -2.70 -0.34 5.65
C PHE A 180 -1.33 0.29 5.92
N ASP A 181 -0.57 0.65 4.89
CA ASP A 181 0.68 1.40 5.04
C ASP A 181 0.45 2.76 5.72
N ILE A 182 -0.69 3.41 5.44
CA ILE A 182 -1.00 4.74 6.01
C ILE A 182 -1.81 4.68 7.29
N THR A 183 -2.57 3.61 7.53
CA THR A 183 -3.34 3.45 8.77
C THR A 183 -2.58 2.70 9.86
N HIS A 184 -1.45 2.07 9.49
CA HIS A 184 -0.56 1.33 10.38
C HIS A 184 -1.20 0.15 11.13
N HIS A 185 -2.32 -0.39 10.64
CA HIS A 185 -2.87 -1.62 11.19
C HIS A 185 -1.91 -2.79 10.91
N PRO A 186 -1.65 -3.66 11.89
CA PRO A 186 -0.85 -4.85 11.68
C PRO A 186 -1.46 -5.72 10.57
N ALA A 187 -0.62 -6.22 9.66
CA ALA A 187 -1.06 -7.03 8.54
C ALA A 187 -0.21 -8.31 8.42
N MET A 188 -0.86 -9.38 7.95
CA MET A 188 -0.22 -10.66 7.68
C MET A 188 -0.76 -11.25 6.39
N ALA A 189 0.11 -11.71 5.51
CA ALA A 189 -0.26 -12.47 4.32
C ALA A 189 -0.04 -13.97 4.56
N ILE A 190 -1.03 -14.78 4.17
CA ILE A 190 -0.94 -16.24 4.22
C ILE A 190 -1.20 -16.83 2.83
N PRO A 191 -0.54 -17.93 2.44
CA PRO A 191 -0.80 -18.60 1.17
C PRO A 191 -2.24 -19.12 1.10
N CYS A 192 -2.93 -18.89 -0.02
CA CYS A 192 -4.30 -19.38 -0.23
C CYS A 192 -4.44 -20.29 -1.46
N GLY A 193 -3.35 -20.65 -2.11
CA GLY A 193 -3.27 -21.57 -3.24
C GLY A 193 -2.61 -20.96 -4.46
N MET A 194 -2.48 -21.77 -5.50
CA MET A 194 -1.84 -21.41 -6.77
C MET A 194 -2.89 -21.26 -7.87
N SER A 195 -2.66 -20.37 -8.82
CA SER A 195 -3.40 -20.26 -10.07
C SER A 195 -2.46 -20.09 -11.25
N ARG A 196 -2.56 -20.96 -12.25
CA ARG A 196 -1.69 -20.97 -13.45
C ARG A 196 -0.17 -21.04 -13.14
N GLY A 197 0.19 -21.71 -12.05
CA GLY A 197 1.58 -21.84 -11.62
C GLY A 197 2.10 -20.66 -10.79
N LEU A 198 1.25 -19.69 -10.47
CA LEU A 198 1.54 -18.51 -9.67
C LEU A 198 0.68 -18.49 -8.41
#